data_5a3c49c0d90950835bd685d08a8e4061
#
_entry.id   5a3c49c0d90950835bd685d08a8e4061
#
_cell.length_a   1.000
_cell.length_b   1.000
_cell.length_c   1.000
_cell.angle_alpha   90.00
_cell.angle_beta   90.00
_cell.angle_gamma   90.00
#
_symmetry.space_group_name_H-M   'P 1'
#
loop_
_entity.id
_entity.type
_entity.pdbx_description
1 polymer ?
#
loop_
_entity_poly.entity_id
_entity_poly.type
_entity_poly.pdbx_seq_one_letter_code
_entity_poly.pdbx_strand_id
1 'polypeptide(L)'
;MNKNHSMIIGFISVIGITTLLGDCLFAAEPTIKATKHRIDTHIHLYDTRRDIEITWPPTSDKILYQPHLPEEYTKLAKASGVTGVVIVEASLLYDDNQWVLDLVKEDDFYVGLVGNIDVTSTDFGARLSERQKDPRFVGIRPRNRDSIDYTNETVLKNLQILADSNLTMDYLTNGGGIEGLEIIEKVAAKIPELQIIVNHCLGYNFDGQKPSSEWVSTVKKLATHPNVSCKISGLYQRSTQQPAPQEISYYQDVLEVLWDSFGKKRLIYGSNWPVTKHTGTYQSYVNLVDQFISQKGRVSRERYYWRNAARIYNLPIK
;
A
#
# COMPACT_ATOMS: atom_id res chain seq x y z
N MET A 1 37.40 -92.17 -36.44
CA MET A 1 36.46 -91.10 -36.76
C MET A 1 35.69 -90.80 -35.49
N ASN A 2 36.18 -89.95 -34.62
CA ASN A 2 35.54 -89.58 -33.35
C ASN A 2 35.49 -88.08 -33.25
N LYS A 3 34.26 -87.55 -33.14
CA LYS A 3 34.01 -86.16 -32.89
C LYS A 3 33.85 -85.96 -31.36
N ASN A 4 34.77 -85.25 -30.78
CA ASN A 4 34.63 -84.76 -29.40
C ASN A 4 33.82 -83.46 -29.37
N HIS A 5 32.78 -83.46 -28.59
CA HIS A 5 32.04 -82.24 -28.29
C HIS A 5 32.54 -81.69 -26.92
N SER A 6 33.16 -80.57 -26.94
CA SER A 6 33.50 -79.85 -25.70
C SER A 6 32.34 -78.90 -25.37
N MET A 7 31.80 -79.01 -24.15
CA MET A 7 30.75 -78.19 -23.59
C MET A 7 31.37 -77.02 -22.83
N ILE A 8 31.18 -75.79 -23.30
CA ILE A 8 31.62 -74.57 -22.67
C ILE A 8 30.48 -74.09 -21.74
N ILE A 9 30.76 -74.08 -20.44
CA ILE A 9 29.85 -73.50 -19.42
C ILE A 9 30.18 -72.01 -19.28
N GLY A 10 29.25 -71.16 -19.76
CA GLY A 10 29.37 -69.72 -19.59
C GLY A 10 28.91 -69.31 -18.20
N PHE A 11 29.76 -68.67 -17.44
CA PHE A 11 29.37 -67.95 -16.21
C PHE A 11 28.74 -66.59 -16.57
N ILE A 12 27.49 -66.44 -16.21
CA ILE A 12 26.83 -65.14 -16.31
C ILE A 12 27.07 -64.37 -14.99
N SER A 13 27.91 -63.32 -15.04
CA SER A 13 28.06 -62.37 -13.94
C SER A 13 26.90 -61.41 -13.97
N VAL A 14 26.03 -61.45 -12.97
CA VAL A 14 25.01 -60.46 -12.72
C VAL A 14 25.64 -59.26 -12.02
N ILE A 15 25.82 -58.16 -12.75
CA ILE A 15 26.24 -56.88 -12.16
C ILE A 15 24.96 -56.24 -11.59
N GLY A 16 24.87 -56.23 -10.26
CA GLY A 16 23.84 -55.51 -9.54
C GLY A 16 24.06 -54.00 -9.66
N ILE A 17 23.21 -53.30 -10.39
CA ILE A 17 23.15 -51.82 -10.38
C ILE A 17 22.39 -51.40 -9.14
N THR A 18 23.12 -50.97 -8.11
CA THR A 18 22.54 -50.27 -6.95
C THR A 18 22.22 -48.83 -7.37
N THR A 19 20.98 -48.55 -7.66
CA THR A 19 20.47 -47.18 -7.81
C THR A 19 20.46 -46.50 -6.43
N LEU A 20 21.44 -45.64 -6.17
CA LEU A 20 21.41 -44.69 -5.09
C LEU A 20 20.27 -43.66 -5.43
N LEU A 21 19.10 -43.86 -4.85
CA LEU A 21 18.09 -42.83 -4.73
C LEU A 21 18.64 -41.81 -3.73
N GLY A 22 19.22 -40.73 -4.28
CA GLY A 22 19.56 -39.57 -3.50
C GLY A 22 18.22 -38.90 -3.04
N ASP A 23 17.94 -39.04 -1.74
CA ASP A 23 16.90 -38.23 -1.08
C ASP A 23 17.29 -36.75 -1.24
N CYS A 24 16.70 -36.07 -2.22
CA CYS A 24 16.65 -34.63 -2.24
C CYS A 24 15.84 -34.19 -1.02
N LEU A 25 16.53 -33.94 0.08
CA LEU A 25 15.98 -33.16 1.20
C LEU A 25 15.63 -31.77 0.66
N PHE A 26 14.40 -31.60 0.21
CA PHE A 26 13.82 -30.27 0.08
C PHE A 26 13.89 -29.65 1.47
N ALA A 27 14.85 -28.75 1.67
CA ALA A 27 14.88 -27.89 2.85
C ALA A 27 13.53 -27.17 2.86
N ALA A 28 12.71 -27.44 3.87
CA ALA A 28 11.46 -26.74 4.08
C ALA A 28 11.80 -25.25 4.11
N GLU A 29 11.20 -24.46 3.19
CA GLU A 29 11.34 -23.01 3.23
C GLU A 29 11.00 -22.53 4.64
N PRO A 30 11.78 -21.63 5.23
CA PRO A 30 11.51 -21.16 6.58
C PRO A 30 10.10 -20.53 6.58
N THR A 31 9.18 -21.17 7.28
CA THR A 31 7.84 -20.63 7.49
C THR A 31 7.97 -19.29 8.22
N ILE A 32 7.87 -18.19 7.47
CA ILE A 32 7.93 -16.83 8.01
C ILE A 32 6.68 -16.69 8.90
N LYS A 33 6.89 -16.64 10.23
CA LYS A 33 5.80 -16.45 11.19
C LYS A 33 5.00 -15.21 10.80
N ALA A 34 3.68 -15.35 10.71
CA ALA A 34 2.77 -14.23 10.45
C ALA A 34 3.03 -13.08 11.43
N THR A 35 2.85 -11.84 10.98
CA THR A 35 2.89 -10.68 11.88
C THR A 35 1.69 -10.74 12.83
N LYS A 36 1.85 -10.22 14.07
CA LYS A 36 0.76 -10.13 15.05
C LYS A 36 -0.43 -9.34 14.48
N HIS A 37 -0.13 -8.27 13.75
CA HIS A 37 -1.11 -7.39 13.15
C HIS A 37 -0.72 -7.08 11.70
N ARG A 38 -1.74 -6.80 10.87
CA ARG A 38 -1.60 -6.19 9.54
C ARG A 38 -2.67 -5.12 9.42
N ILE A 39 -2.27 -3.88 9.21
CA ILE A 39 -3.18 -2.75 8.99
C ILE A 39 -3.11 -2.42 7.50
N ASP A 40 -4.25 -2.50 6.82
CA ASP A 40 -4.38 -1.97 5.47
C ASP A 40 -4.71 -0.47 5.56
N THR A 41 -3.76 0.36 5.18
CA THR A 41 -3.90 1.82 5.32
C THR A 41 -4.46 2.50 4.07
N HIS A 42 -4.97 1.74 3.10
CA HIS A 42 -5.50 2.35 1.88
C HIS A 42 -6.57 1.50 1.23
N ILE A 43 -7.81 1.78 1.57
CA ILE A 43 -8.99 1.25 0.88
C ILE A 43 -10.00 2.38 0.64
N HIS A 44 -10.97 2.14 -0.23
CA HIS A 44 -12.08 3.04 -0.48
C HIS A 44 -13.40 2.32 -0.25
N LEU A 45 -14.29 2.94 0.54
CA LEU A 45 -15.67 2.51 0.71
C LEU A 45 -16.59 3.57 0.08
N TYR A 46 -17.52 3.14 -0.74
CA TYR A 46 -18.52 4.01 -1.37
C TYR A 46 -19.71 3.19 -1.90
N ASP A 47 -20.83 3.87 -2.11
CA ASP A 47 -22.04 3.29 -2.69
C ASP A 47 -22.52 4.14 -3.87
N THR A 48 -22.38 3.64 -5.08
CA THR A 48 -22.77 4.31 -6.32
C THR A 48 -24.29 4.37 -6.55
N ARG A 49 -25.09 3.78 -5.65
CA ARG A 49 -26.56 3.83 -5.69
C ARG A 49 -27.15 5.00 -4.92
N ARG A 50 -26.32 5.71 -4.14
CA ARG A 50 -26.75 6.88 -3.37
C ARG A 50 -27.15 8.00 -4.33
N ASP A 51 -28.18 8.76 -3.95
CA ASP A 51 -28.62 9.95 -4.67
C ASP A 51 -27.74 11.17 -4.35
N ILE A 52 -26.47 11.07 -4.78
CA ILE A 52 -25.46 12.11 -4.65
C ILE A 52 -24.61 12.18 -5.91
N GLU A 53 -23.87 13.26 -6.09
CA GLU A 53 -22.89 13.34 -7.16
C GLU A 53 -21.73 12.37 -6.90
N ILE A 54 -21.58 11.35 -7.77
CA ILE A 54 -20.48 10.40 -7.73
C ILE A 54 -19.38 10.91 -8.66
N THR A 55 -18.37 11.54 -8.07
CA THR A 55 -17.22 12.09 -8.82
C THR A 55 -16.15 11.04 -9.15
N TRP A 56 -16.14 9.94 -8.40
CA TRP A 56 -15.24 8.80 -8.60
C TRP A 56 -15.89 7.55 -7.97
N PRO A 57 -15.78 6.39 -8.62
CA PRO A 57 -15.17 6.13 -9.93
C PRO A 57 -16.05 6.63 -11.10
N PRO A 58 -15.49 6.75 -12.35
CA PRO A 58 -16.29 7.14 -13.50
C PRO A 58 -17.26 6.02 -13.91
N THR A 59 -18.42 6.38 -14.44
CA THR A 59 -19.48 5.44 -14.87
C THR A 59 -19.03 4.45 -15.95
N SER A 60 -17.97 4.79 -16.69
CA SER A 60 -17.34 3.91 -17.69
C SER A 60 -16.57 2.75 -17.09
N ASP A 61 -16.10 2.88 -15.84
CA ASP A 61 -15.37 1.82 -15.14
C ASP A 61 -16.34 0.80 -14.54
N LYS A 62 -16.59 -0.28 -15.29
CA LYS A 62 -17.58 -1.30 -14.86
C LYS A 62 -17.13 -2.16 -13.67
N ILE A 63 -15.85 -2.16 -13.33
CA ILE A 63 -15.32 -2.87 -12.18
C ILE A 63 -15.52 -2.04 -10.91
N LEU A 64 -15.26 -0.75 -10.98
CA LEU A 64 -15.34 0.13 -9.83
C LEU A 64 -16.70 0.81 -9.67
N TYR A 65 -17.43 1.11 -10.76
CA TYR A 65 -18.72 1.82 -10.67
C TYR A 65 -19.83 0.88 -10.19
N GLN A 66 -19.70 0.44 -8.96
CA GLN A 66 -20.65 -0.36 -8.19
C GLN A 66 -20.41 -0.13 -6.69
N PRO A 67 -21.32 -0.52 -5.80
CA PRO A 67 -21.10 -0.39 -4.37
C PRO A 67 -19.91 -1.21 -3.92
N HIS A 68 -19.02 -0.60 -3.13
CA HIS A 68 -17.94 -1.27 -2.42
C HIS A 68 -18.06 -0.98 -0.94
N LEU A 69 -18.61 -1.94 -0.20
CA LEU A 69 -19.09 -1.80 1.17
C LEU A 69 -18.30 -2.70 2.14
N PRO A 70 -18.41 -2.46 3.46
CA PRO A 70 -17.66 -3.18 4.48
C PRO A 70 -17.78 -4.70 4.40
N GLU A 71 -18.96 -5.24 4.07
CA GLU A 71 -19.23 -6.68 4.08
C GLU A 71 -18.37 -7.43 3.05
N GLU A 72 -18.16 -6.85 1.88
CA GLU A 72 -17.29 -7.41 0.84
C GLU A 72 -15.83 -7.34 1.30
N TYR A 73 -15.38 -6.16 1.70
CA TYR A 73 -13.98 -5.93 2.02
C TYR A 73 -13.52 -6.71 3.26
N THR A 74 -14.29 -6.66 4.36
CA THR A 74 -13.93 -7.32 5.64
C THR A 74 -13.68 -8.81 5.45
N LYS A 75 -14.48 -9.48 4.62
CA LYS A 75 -14.31 -10.90 4.32
C LYS A 75 -12.97 -11.19 3.64
N LEU A 76 -12.63 -10.40 2.61
CA LEU A 76 -11.38 -10.56 1.85
C LEU A 76 -10.15 -10.24 2.72
N ALA A 77 -10.22 -9.14 3.45
CA ALA A 77 -9.13 -8.64 4.27
C ALA A 77 -8.80 -9.57 5.44
N LYS A 78 -9.82 -10.01 6.20
CA LYS A 78 -9.63 -10.95 7.32
C LYS A 78 -9.08 -12.30 6.85
N ALA A 79 -9.53 -12.81 5.70
CA ALA A 79 -9.00 -14.03 5.09
C ALA A 79 -7.49 -13.89 4.72
N SER A 80 -7.02 -12.66 4.45
CA SER A 80 -5.63 -12.34 4.13
C SER A 80 -4.82 -11.87 5.36
N GLY A 81 -5.35 -12.06 6.57
CA GLY A 81 -4.66 -11.74 7.83
C GLY A 81 -4.62 -10.26 8.19
N VAL A 82 -5.48 -9.42 7.60
CA VAL A 82 -5.64 -8.03 8.01
C VAL A 82 -6.40 -7.97 9.33
N THR A 83 -5.95 -7.12 10.25
CA THR A 83 -6.48 -6.97 11.61
C THR A 83 -6.96 -5.56 11.90
N GLY A 84 -6.76 -4.62 10.99
CA GLY A 84 -7.22 -3.24 11.11
C GLY A 84 -7.12 -2.51 9.79
N VAL A 85 -7.94 -1.46 9.62
CA VAL A 85 -8.09 -0.75 8.35
C VAL A 85 -8.13 0.75 8.56
N VAL A 86 -7.38 1.48 7.74
CA VAL A 86 -7.58 2.92 7.54
C VAL A 86 -8.23 3.14 6.18
N ILE A 87 -9.43 3.67 6.19
CA ILE A 87 -10.18 4.05 4.99
C ILE A 87 -9.59 5.36 4.46
N VAL A 88 -9.54 5.51 3.15
CA VAL A 88 -9.18 6.77 2.49
C VAL A 88 -10.39 7.25 1.70
N GLU A 89 -10.64 8.55 1.70
CA GLU A 89 -11.76 9.18 1.02
C GLU A 89 -11.91 8.73 -0.45
N ALA A 90 -13.15 8.66 -0.91
CA ALA A 90 -13.51 8.35 -2.30
C ALA A 90 -14.35 9.45 -2.95
N SER A 91 -14.67 10.52 -2.23
CA SER A 91 -15.59 11.56 -2.64
C SER A 91 -15.05 12.96 -2.38
N LEU A 92 -15.47 13.93 -3.20
CA LEU A 92 -15.23 15.36 -2.98
C LEU A 92 -16.13 15.95 -1.89
N LEU A 93 -17.22 15.28 -1.55
CA LEU A 93 -18.23 15.79 -0.64
C LEU A 93 -17.75 15.72 0.81
N TYR A 94 -17.83 16.84 1.51
CA TYR A 94 -17.46 16.93 2.93
C TYR A 94 -18.29 15.97 3.80
N ASP A 95 -19.60 15.84 3.53
CA ASP A 95 -20.53 15.02 4.31
C ASP A 95 -20.28 13.51 4.14
N ASP A 96 -19.59 13.10 3.08
CA ASP A 96 -19.18 11.69 2.90
C ASP A 96 -18.19 11.22 3.97
N ASN A 97 -17.46 12.13 4.60
CA ASN A 97 -16.65 11.76 5.77
C ASN A 97 -17.52 11.17 6.89
N GLN A 98 -18.66 11.83 7.19
CA GLN A 98 -19.57 11.34 8.22
C GLN A 98 -20.29 10.07 7.78
N TRP A 99 -20.72 10.01 6.53
CA TRP A 99 -21.36 8.81 5.99
C TRP A 99 -20.45 7.58 6.12
N VAL A 100 -19.15 7.70 5.81
CA VAL A 100 -18.19 6.61 5.95
C VAL A 100 -18.00 6.23 7.43
N LEU A 101 -17.88 7.21 8.34
CA LEU A 101 -17.73 6.94 9.77
C LEU A 101 -18.98 6.23 10.34
N ASP A 102 -20.18 6.64 9.92
CA ASP A 102 -21.42 6.00 10.34
C ASP A 102 -21.56 4.57 9.77
N LEU A 103 -21.14 4.37 8.52
CA LEU A 103 -21.15 3.05 7.87
C LEU A 103 -20.36 1.98 8.64
N VAL A 104 -19.28 2.37 9.31
CA VAL A 104 -18.37 1.46 10.01
C VAL A 104 -18.37 1.64 11.54
N LYS A 105 -19.34 2.35 12.11
CA LYS A 105 -19.34 2.75 13.53
C LYS A 105 -19.36 1.58 14.51
N GLU A 106 -19.94 0.44 14.13
CA GLU A 106 -20.10 -0.74 14.98
C GLU A 106 -19.01 -1.82 14.74
N ASP A 107 -17.97 -1.51 13.94
CA ASP A 107 -16.92 -2.49 13.62
C ASP A 107 -15.52 -1.91 13.94
N ASP A 108 -14.95 -2.33 15.06
CA ASP A 108 -13.61 -1.95 15.53
C ASP A 108 -12.48 -2.35 14.55
N PHE A 109 -12.81 -3.11 13.52
CA PHE A 109 -11.85 -3.43 12.44
C PHE A 109 -11.44 -2.19 11.64
N TYR A 110 -12.32 -1.19 11.57
CA TYR A 110 -12.06 0.09 10.88
C TYR A 110 -11.53 1.12 11.89
N VAL A 111 -10.21 1.22 11.97
CA VAL A 111 -9.49 1.98 13.00
C VAL A 111 -9.19 3.41 12.62
N GLY A 112 -9.44 3.82 11.36
CA GLY A 112 -9.19 5.19 10.92
C GLY A 112 -9.86 5.55 9.61
N LEU A 113 -10.10 6.85 9.44
CA LEU A 113 -10.53 7.50 8.20
C LEU A 113 -9.58 8.65 7.88
N VAL A 114 -8.99 8.62 6.71
CA VAL A 114 -8.37 9.76 6.03
C VAL A 114 -9.44 10.36 5.13
N GLY A 115 -10.06 11.43 5.59
CA GLY A 115 -11.21 12.05 4.92
C GLY A 115 -10.81 13.11 3.89
N ASN A 116 -11.80 13.89 3.45
CA ASN A 116 -11.60 15.03 2.57
C ASN A 116 -12.11 16.31 3.21
N ILE A 117 -11.22 17.29 3.39
CA ILE A 117 -11.57 18.67 3.75
C ILE A 117 -10.80 19.60 2.81
N ASP A 118 -11.47 20.60 2.25
CA ASP A 118 -10.84 21.56 1.37
C ASP A 118 -9.84 22.45 2.13
N VAL A 119 -8.56 22.26 1.87
CA VAL A 119 -7.48 23.04 2.50
C VAL A 119 -7.40 24.48 2.03
N THR A 120 -8.14 24.87 0.96
CA THR A 120 -8.18 26.24 0.48
C THR A 120 -9.29 27.07 1.17
N SER A 121 -10.20 26.38 1.89
CA SER A 121 -11.35 27.02 2.51
C SER A 121 -11.00 27.82 3.77
N THR A 122 -11.67 28.94 3.96
CA THR A 122 -11.56 29.77 5.17
C THR A 122 -12.23 29.14 6.40
N ASP A 123 -13.16 28.18 6.20
CA ASP A 123 -13.85 27.44 7.27
C ASP A 123 -13.16 26.09 7.61
N PHE A 124 -11.97 25.83 7.05
CA PHE A 124 -11.22 24.58 7.25
C PHE A 124 -11.11 24.20 8.72
N GLY A 125 -10.69 25.12 9.59
CA GLY A 125 -10.51 24.85 11.02
C GLY A 125 -11.81 24.43 11.72
N ALA A 126 -12.94 25.03 11.37
CA ALA A 126 -14.25 24.66 11.91
C ALA A 126 -14.68 23.26 11.45
N ARG A 127 -14.52 22.95 10.17
CA ARG A 127 -14.82 21.62 9.60
C ARG A 127 -13.91 20.54 10.20
N LEU A 128 -12.62 20.82 10.37
CA LEU A 128 -11.68 19.91 10.99
C LEU A 128 -12.09 19.62 12.43
N SER A 129 -12.40 20.68 13.23
CA SER A 129 -12.86 20.57 14.59
C SER A 129 -14.14 19.75 14.75
N GLU A 130 -15.02 19.77 13.75
CA GLU A 130 -16.22 18.95 13.72
C GLU A 130 -15.87 17.47 13.50
N ARG A 131 -15.05 17.14 12.49
CA ARG A 131 -14.73 15.75 12.13
C ARG A 131 -13.87 15.06 13.17
N GLN A 132 -12.90 15.74 13.78
CA GLN A 132 -12.02 15.17 14.81
C GLN A 132 -12.74 14.80 16.13
N LYS A 133 -14.04 15.10 16.28
CA LYS A 133 -14.84 14.56 17.39
C LYS A 133 -14.97 13.04 17.32
N ASP A 134 -14.91 12.46 16.13
CA ASP A 134 -14.77 11.00 15.98
C ASP A 134 -13.25 10.66 16.02
N PRO A 135 -12.80 9.87 16.99
CA PRO A 135 -11.39 9.54 17.15
C PRO A 135 -10.83 8.71 15.97
N ARG A 136 -11.69 8.19 15.12
CA ARG A 136 -11.29 7.48 13.91
C ARG A 136 -10.95 8.43 12.75
N PHE A 137 -11.27 9.72 12.84
CA PHE A 137 -10.83 10.70 11.86
C PHE A 137 -9.35 11.02 12.10
N VAL A 138 -8.44 10.37 11.33
CA VAL A 138 -7.00 10.39 11.59
C VAL A 138 -6.20 11.30 10.65
N GLY A 139 -6.84 11.87 9.65
CA GLY A 139 -6.17 12.74 8.68
C GLY A 139 -7.06 13.14 7.52
N ILE A 140 -6.48 13.84 6.56
CA ILE A 140 -7.14 14.22 5.32
C ILE A 140 -6.29 13.84 4.10
N ARG A 141 -6.97 13.65 2.95
CA ARG A 141 -6.33 13.63 1.63
C ARG A 141 -6.99 14.70 0.77
N PRO A 142 -6.37 15.89 0.64
CA PRO A 142 -6.93 16.96 -0.16
C PRO A 142 -7.20 16.50 -1.59
N ARG A 143 -8.44 16.68 -2.05
CA ARG A 143 -8.83 16.45 -3.45
C ARG A 143 -8.57 17.72 -4.25
N ASN A 144 -8.75 17.68 -5.58
CA ASN A 144 -8.41 18.80 -6.48
C ASN A 144 -6.96 19.30 -6.34
N ARG A 145 -6.06 18.43 -5.94
CA ARG A 145 -4.67 18.72 -5.62
C ARG A 145 -3.90 19.48 -6.71
N ASP A 146 -4.31 19.34 -7.98
CA ASP A 146 -3.66 20.00 -9.12
C ASP A 146 -3.98 21.51 -9.18
N SER A 147 -5.07 21.91 -8.52
CA SER A 147 -5.49 23.30 -8.39
C SER A 147 -5.09 23.93 -7.04
N ILE A 148 -4.49 23.14 -6.12
CA ILE A 148 -4.07 23.66 -4.82
C ILE A 148 -2.68 24.28 -4.94
N ASP A 149 -2.62 25.59 -4.70
CA ASP A 149 -1.35 26.30 -4.53
C ASP A 149 -0.84 26.11 -3.09
N TYR A 150 0.11 25.20 -2.93
CA TYR A 150 0.74 24.92 -1.64
C TYR A 150 1.72 26.00 -1.17
N THR A 151 1.86 27.11 -1.92
CA THR A 151 2.58 28.32 -1.47
C THR A 151 1.63 29.37 -0.89
N ASN A 152 0.33 29.23 -1.09
CA ASN A 152 -0.70 30.14 -0.61
C ASN A 152 -0.76 30.15 0.93
N GLU A 153 -0.80 31.34 1.53
CA GLU A 153 -0.79 31.51 3.00
C GLU A 153 -2.01 30.85 3.69
N THR A 154 -3.20 30.89 3.07
CA THR A 154 -4.38 30.24 3.63
C THR A 154 -4.19 28.72 3.66
N VAL A 155 -3.68 28.13 2.58
CA VAL A 155 -3.39 26.69 2.52
C VAL A 155 -2.38 26.30 3.59
N LEU A 156 -1.27 27.02 3.69
CA LEU A 156 -0.22 26.75 4.67
C LEU A 156 -0.74 26.90 6.11
N LYS A 157 -1.55 27.93 6.39
CA LYS A 157 -2.21 28.11 7.70
C LYS A 157 -3.13 26.92 8.01
N ASN A 158 -3.94 26.47 7.05
CA ASN A 158 -4.84 25.34 7.23
C ASN A 158 -4.07 24.01 7.44
N LEU A 159 -2.95 23.82 6.74
CA LEU A 159 -2.07 22.68 6.98
C LEU A 159 -1.37 22.75 8.35
N GLN A 160 -1.05 23.95 8.86
CA GLN A 160 -0.57 24.10 10.23
C GLN A 160 -1.65 23.74 11.26
N ILE A 161 -2.91 24.17 11.05
CA ILE A 161 -4.04 23.75 11.91
C ILE A 161 -4.18 22.23 11.92
N LEU A 162 -4.00 21.57 10.78
CA LEU A 162 -4.01 20.09 10.69
C LEU A 162 -2.89 19.47 11.53
N ALA A 163 -1.68 20.00 11.43
CA ALA A 163 -0.51 19.56 12.20
C ALA A 163 -0.73 19.75 13.71
N ASP A 164 -1.20 20.93 14.12
CA ASP A 164 -1.48 21.27 15.53
C ASP A 164 -2.58 20.37 16.12
N SER A 165 -3.48 19.85 15.26
CA SER A 165 -4.50 18.86 15.63
C SER A 165 -3.96 17.43 15.71
N ASN A 166 -2.67 17.21 15.48
CA ASN A 166 -2.03 15.90 15.44
C ASN A 166 -2.67 14.93 14.42
N LEU A 167 -3.16 15.48 13.31
CA LEU A 167 -3.75 14.75 12.20
C LEU A 167 -2.79 14.73 11.01
N THR A 168 -2.97 13.74 10.12
CA THR A 168 -2.06 13.52 8.99
C THR A 168 -2.57 14.10 7.69
N MET A 169 -1.67 14.35 6.75
CA MET A 169 -1.99 14.62 5.35
C MET A 169 -1.52 13.47 4.47
N ASP A 170 -2.45 12.74 3.90
CA ASP A 170 -2.17 11.85 2.77
C ASP A 170 -2.04 12.69 1.49
N TYR A 171 -1.00 12.46 0.72
CA TYR A 171 -0.77 13.18 -0.53
C TYR A 171 -0.72 12.21 -1.71
N LEU A 172 -1.52 12.50 -2.71
CA LEU A 172 -1.55 11.72 -3.95
C LEU A 172 -0.88 12.53 -5.06
N THR A 173 0.27 12.06 -5.54
CA THR A 173 0.94 12.69 -6.68
C THR A 173 0.23 12.38 -7.99
N ASN A 174 0.22 13.31 -8.93
CA ASN A 174 -0.25 13.06 -10.29
C ASN A 174 0.83 12.34 -11.09
N GLY A 175 0.51 11.13 -11.54
CA GLY A 175 1.32 10.41 -12.51
C GLY A 175 2.79 10.16 -12.14
N GLY A 176 3.20 10.31 -10.87
CA GLY A 176 4.57 10.07 -10.42
C GLY A 176 5.55 11.19 -10.81
N GLY A 177 5.03 12.36 -11.19
CA GLY A 177 5.85 13.49 -11.59
C GLY A 177 6.75 14.03 -10.45
N ILE A 178 7.99 14.34 -10.80
CA ILE A 178 8.99 14.94 -9.91
C ILE A 178 8.45 16.24 -9.29
N GLU A 179 7.77 17.07 -10.07
CA GLU A 179 7.16 18.32 -9.62
C GLU A 179 6.28 18.18 -8.38
N GLY A 180 5.40 17.16 -8.35
CA GLY A 180 4.56 16.89 -7.18
C GLY A 180 5.37 16.54 -5.93
N LEU A 181 6.48 15.83 -6.09
CA LEU A 181 7.39 15.49 -4.98
C LEU A 181 8.15 16.72 -4.47
N GLU A 182 8.55 17.63 -5.37
CA GLU A 182 9.21 18.89 -5.01
C GLU A 182 8.27 19.85 -4.27
N ILE A 183 6.98 19.89 -4.66
CA ILE A 183 5.95 20.66 -3.94
C ILE A 183 5.85 20.15 -2.50
N ILE A 184 5.70 18.85 -2.31
CA ILE A 184 5.55 18.26 -0.98
C ILE A 184 6.83 18.35 -0.15
N GLU A 185 7.99 18.31 -0.76
CA GLU A 185 9.27 18.56 -0.09
C GLU A 185 9.29 19.95 0.56
N LYS A 186 8.85 20.98 -0.17
CA LYS A 186 8.75 22.34 0.35
C LYS A 186 7.73 22.47 1.49
N VAL A 187 6.58 21.80 1.38
CA VAL A 187 5.57 21.75 2.47
C VAL A 187 6.16 21.08 3.71
N ALA A 188 6.82 19.93 3.53
CA ALA A 188 7.44 19.18 4.63
C ALA A 188 8.52 19.99 5.37
N ALA A 189 9.30 20.77 4.62
CA ALA A 189 10.30 21.67 5.18
C ALA A 189 9.67 22.84 5.95
N LYS A 190 8.55 23.36 5.47
CA LYS A 190 7.88 24.55 6.03
C LYS A 190 7.03 24.23 7.26
N ILE A 191 6.45 23.02 7.31
CA ILE A 191 5.61 22.55 8.43
C ILE A 191 6.16 21.20 8.93
N PRO A 192 7.26 21.19 9.66
CA PRO A 192 7.93 19.95 10.10
C PRO A 192 7.11 19.12 11.09
N GLU A 193 6.09 19.70 11.73
CA GLU A 193 5.16 19.02 12.61
C GLU A 193 4.09 18.21 11.83
N LEU A 194 3.80 18.58 10.58
CA LEU A 194 2.81 17.89 9.77
C LEU A 194 3.31 16.51 9.33
N GLN A 195 2.64 15.45 9.74
CA GLN A 195 2.91 14.10 9.21
C GLN A 195 2.32 13.97 7.81
N ILE A 196 3.18 13.80 6.81
CA ILE A 196 2.80 13.67 5.40
C ILE A 196 3.01 12.24 4.95
N ILE A 197 1.99 11.64 4.34
CA ILE A 197 2.05 10.30 3.77
C ILE A 197 1.87 10.37 2.26
N VAL A 198 2.93 10.16 1.50
CA VAL A 198 2.82 10.16 0.04
C VAL A 198 2.34 8.79 -0.43
N ASN A 199 1.21 8.79 -1.14
CA ASN A 199 0.52 7.57 -1.54
C ASN A 199 1.19 6.87 -2.75
N HIS A 200 0.88 5.59 -2.93
CA HIS A 200 1.12 4.78 -4.12
C HIS A 200 2.56 4.85 -4.65
N CYS A 201 3.53 4.49 -3.77
CA CYS A 201 4.95 4.51 -4.12
C CYS A 201 5.41 5.85 -4.70
N LEU A 202 4.97 6.96 -4.07
CA LEU A 202 5.23 8.34 -4.53
C LEU A 202 4.65 8.62 -5.93
N GLY A 203 3.62 7.87 -6.34
CA GLY A 203 2.99 8.00 -7.65
C GLY A 203 3.82 7.46 -8.82
N TYR A 204 4.88 6.70 -8.58
CA TYR A 204 5.74 6.16 -9.63
C TYR A 204 4.98 5.25 -10.60
N ASN A 205 5.21 5.41 -11.90
CA ASN A 205 4.68 4.51 -12.93
C ASN A 205 5.69 3.39 -13.20
N PHE A 206 5.34 2.16 -12.84
CA PHE A 206 6.22 0.99 -12.99
C PHE A 206 6.21 0.49 -14.44
N ASP A 207 7.39 0.44 -15.04
CA ASP A 207 7.63 -0.08 -16.40
C ASP A 207 8.58 -1.30 -16.42
N GLY A 208 8.96 -1.78 -15.23
CA GLY A 208 9.90 -2.90 -15.07
C GLY A 208 11.37 -2.49 -15.26
N GLN A 209 11.65 -1.19 -15.40
CA GLN A 209 13.00 -0.68 -15.55
C GLN A 209 13.49 -0.02 -14.25
N LYS A 210 14.79 0.23 -14.19
CA LYS A 210 15.39 1.02 -13.11
C LYS A 210 14.89 2.45 -13.18
N PRO A 211 14.54 3.06 -12.03
CA PRO A 211 14.11 4.46 -12.02
C PRO A 211 15.25 5.41 -12.44
N SER A 212 14.86 6.54 -13.03
CA SER A 212 15.82 7.55 -13.45
C SER A 212 16.61 8.12 -12.26
N SER A 213 17.86 8.54 -12.52
CA SER A 213 18.72 9.17 -11.50
C SER A 213 18.10 10.43 -10.91
N GLU A 214 17.35 11.17 -11.72
CA GLU A 214 16.64 12.38 -11.30
C GLU A 214 15.54 12.05 -10.29
N TRP A 215 14.69 11.05 -10.58
CA TRP A 215 13.66 10.59 -9.66
C TRP A 215 14.28 10.08 -8.35
N VAL A 216 15.34 9.26 -8.43
CA VAL A 216 16.07 8.75 -7.26
C VAL A 216 16.61 9.90 -6.40
N SER A 217 17.17 10.93 -7.00
CA SER A 217 17.68 12.11 -6.31
C SER A 217 16.56 12.87 -5.58
N THR A 218 15.43 13.08 -6.26
CA THR A 218 14.25 13.75 -5.69
C THR A 218 13.66 12.96 -4.53
N VAL A 219 13.55 11.63 -4.64
CA VAL A 219 13.08 10.75 -3.56
C VAL A 219 14.01 10.84 -2.35
N LYS A 220 15.33 10.78 -2.56
CA LYS A 220 16.30 10.90 -1.47
C LYS A 220 16.20 12.24 -0.77
N LYS A 221 16.04 13.34 -1.52
CA LYS A 221 15.83 14.68 -0.98
C LYS A 221 14.57 14.75 -0.13
N LEU A 222 13.43 14.31 -0.67
CA LEU A 222 12.16 14.23 0.06
C LEU A 222 12.29 13.40 1.35
N ALA A 223 12.99 12.29 1.29
CA ALA A 223 13.18 11.39 2.42
C ALA A 223 14.11 11.95 3.51
N THR A 224 14.81 13.08 3.30
CA THR A 224 15.56 13.77 4.39
C THR A 224 14.61 14.35 5.43
N HIS A 225 13.36 14.65 5.07
CA HIS A 225 12.35 15.15 5.98
C HIS A 225 11.76 14.02 6.85
N PRO A 226 11.97 14.04 8.19
CA PRO A 226 11.53 12.94 9.07
C PRO A 226 10.02 12.81 9.18
N ASN A 227 9.28 13.88 8.87
CA ASN A 227 7.82 13.96 8.87
C ASN A 227 7.18 13.42 7.57
N VAL A 228 7.98 12.94 6.60
CA VAL A 228 7.46 12.33 5.38
C VAL A 228 7.58 10.81 5.44
N SER A 229 6.49 10.14 5.11
CA SER A 229 6.38 8.68 4.99
C SER A 229 5.85 8.30 3.61
N CYS A 230 6.09 7.06 3.17
CA CYS A 230 5.61 6.56 1.89
C CYS A 230 4.70 5.34 2.09
N LYS A 231 3.59 5.32 1.37
CA LYS A 231 2.66 4.20 1.31
C LYS A 231 3.00 3.31 0.12
N ILE A 232 3.46 2.09 0.38
CA ILE A 232 3.60 1.07 -0.67
C ILE A 232 2.20 0.52 -0.92
N SER A 233 1.57 1.04 -1.95
CA SER A 233 0.21 0.70 -2.37
C SER A 233 0.05 0.98 -3.87
N GLY A 234 -0.99 0.43 -4.47
CA GLY A 234 -1.33 0.72 -5.86
C GLY A 234 -0.32 0.22 -6.90
N LEU A 235 0.47 -0.82 -6.61
CA LEU A 235 1.44 -1.38 -7.56
C LEU A 235 0.80 -1.76 -8.89
N TYR A 236 -0.33 -2.47 -8.86
CA TYR A 236 -1.03 -2.90 -10.06
C TYR A 236 -1.54 -1.73 -10.91
N GLN A 237 -2.18 -0.74 -10.28
CA GLN A 237 -2.72 0.41 -11.01
C GLN A 237 -1.64 1.31 -11.58
N ARG A 238 -0.44 1.29 -10.99
CA ARG A 238 0.70 2.10 -11.43
C ARG A 238 1.61 1.37 -12.41
N SER A 239 1.30 0.14 -12.79
CA SER A 239 2.01 -0.57 -13.85
C SER A 239 1.64 -0.01 -15.22
N THR A 240 2.64 0.25 -16.06
CA THR A 240 2.44 0.61 -17.47
C THR A 240 2.03 -0.58 -18.33
N GLN A 241 2.32 -1.80 -17.86
CA GLN A 241 1.88 -3.04 -18.48
C GLN A 241 0.54 -3.48 -17.90
N GLN A 242 -0.42 -3.85 -18.77
CA GLN A 242 -1.72 -4.38 -18.37
C GLN A 242 -2.05 -5.71 -19.09
N PRO A 243 -2.51 -6.76 -18.38
CA PRO A 243 -2.62 -6.81 -16.91
C PRO A 243 -1.28 -6.63 -16.23
N ALA A 244 -1.29 -6.00 -15.05
CA ALA A 244 -0.05 -5.70 -14.33
C ALA A 244 0.67 -6.99 -13.91
N PRO A 245 2.01 -7.06 -14.04
CA PRO A 245 2.79 -8.22 -13.61
C PRO A 245 2.59 -8.55 -12.13
N GLN A 246 2.58 -9.85 -11.81
CA GLN A 246 2.42 -10.35 -10.43
C GLN A 246 3.75 -10.83 -9.83
N GLU A 247 4.85 -10.65 -10.56
CA GLU A 247 6.22 -10.95 -10.13
C GLU A 247 6.83 -9.72 -9.49
N ILE A 248 7.38 -9.89 -8.29
CA ILE A 248 7.97 -8.78 -7.54
C ILE A 248 9.16 -8.14 -8.25
N SER A 249 9.88 -8.90 -9.08
CA SER A 249 11.04 -8.43 -9.85
C SER A 249 10.72 -7.23 -10.74
N TYR A 250 9.47 -7.13 -11.25
CA TYR A 250 9.01 -5.99 -12.04
C TYR A 250 8.97 -4.67 -11.25
N TYR A 251 8.78 -4.74 -9.95
CA TYR A 251 8.66 -3.60 -9.04
C TYR A 251 9.91 -3.37 -8.19
N GLN A 252 10.81 -4.35 -8.17
CA GLN A 252 11.91 -4.48 -7.19
C GLN A 252 12.79 -3.24 -7.13
N ASP A 253 13.28 -2.74 -8.26
CA ASP A 253 14.27 -1.65 -8.29
C ASP A 253 13.71 -0.35 -7.67
N VAL A 254 12.45 -0.05 -7.93
CA VAL A 254 11.76 1.12 -7.34
C VAL A 254 11.51 0.91 -5.85
N LEU A 255 11.06 -0.28 -5.46
CA LEU A 255 10.81 -0.59 -4.05
C LEU A 255 12.10 -0.57 -3.21
N GLU A 256 13.24 -0.95 -3.80
CA GLU A 256 14.54 -0.83 -3.12
C GLU A 256 14.94 0.64 -2.92
N VAL A 257 14.73 1.51 -3.92
CA VAL A 257 14.99 2.95 -3.75
C VAL A 257 14.11 3.53 -2.62
N LEU A 258 12.84 3.15 -2.55
CA LEU A 258 11.95 3.59 -1.47
C LEU A 258 12.42 3.05 -0.10
N TRP A 259 12.83 1.79 -0.07
CA TRP A 259 13.35 1.16 1.16
C TRP A 259 14.61 1.84 1.67
N ASP A 260 15.57 2.09 0.79
CA ASP A 260 16.85 2.71 1.14
C ASP A 260 16.68 4.17 1.57
N SER A 261 15.70 4.88 0.97
CA SER A 261 15.45 6.29 1.25
C SER A 261 14.65 6.50 2.54
N PHE A 262 13.54 5.80 2.72
CA PHE A 262 12.63 5.97 3.87
C PHE A 262 12.96 5.04 5.05
N GLY A 263 13.67 3.97 4.80
CA GLY A 263 14.06 2.98 5.79
C GLY A 263 12.86 2.27 6.45
N LYS A 264 13.15 1.37 7.37
CA LYS A 264 12.15 0.50 8.02
C LYS A 264 11.08 1.22 8.86
N LYS A 265 11.20 2.53 9.11
CA LYS A 265 10.30 3.26 10.02
C LYS A 265 9.25 4.11 9.32
N ARG A 266 9.36 4.35 8.00
CA ARG A 266 8.52 5.32 7.28
C ARG A 266 7.85 4.75 6.03
N LEU A 267 7.83 3.42 5.89
CA LEU A 267 7.06 2.72 4.87
C LEU A 267 5.87 2.02 5.52
N ILE A 268 4.69 2.13 4.91
CA ILE A 268 3.44 1.52 5.37
C ILE A 268 2.72 0.78 4.25
N TYR A 269 1.94 -0.23 4.62
CA TYR A 269 1.16 -1.06 3.71
C TYR A 269 -0.18 -0.44 3.35
N GLY A 270 -0.61 -0.57 2.10
CA GLY A 270 -1.96 -0.28 1.64
C GLY A 270 -2.30 -1.11 0.40
N SER A 271 -3.50 -1.68 0.35
CA SER A 271 -3.92 -2.52 -0.79
C SER A 271 -4.41 -1.71 -1.98
N ASN A 272 -4.93 -0.52 -1.74
CA ASN A 272 -5.70 0.26 -2.70
C ASN A 272 -6.96 -0.47 -3.22
N TRP A 273 -7.60 -1.28 -2.36
CA TRP A 273 -8.89 -1.88 -2.68
C TRP A 273 -9.98 -0.79 -2.78
N PRO A 274 -10.92 -0.84 -3.72
CA PRO A 274 -11.18 -1.90 -4.70
C PRO A 274 -10.38 -1.77 -6.00
N VAL A 275 -9.53 -0.77 -6.18
CA VAL A 275 -8.81 -0.50 -7.44
C VAL A 275 -7.95 -1.69 -7.87
N THR A 276 -7.39 -2.43 -6.91
CA THR A 276 -6.66 -3.69 -7.18
C THR A 276 -7.46 -4.75 -7.95
N LYS A 277 -8.81 -4.67 -7.96
CA LYS A 277 -9.68 -5.61 -8.71
C LYS A 277 -9.49 -5.54 -10.22
N HIS A 278 -8.92 -4.46 -10.75
CA HIS A 278 -8.60 -4.37 -12.18
C HIS A 278 -7.57 -5.40 -12.67
N THR A 279 -6.69 -5.85 -11.78
CA THR A 279 -5.58 -6.72 -12.17
C THR A 279 -5.61 -8.07 -11.48
N GLY A 280 -6.05 -8.11 -10.21
CA GLY A 280 -5.95 -9.35 -9.45
C GLY A 280 -6.86 -9.37 -8.22
N THR A 281 -6.70 -10.43 -7.45
CA THR A 281 -7.41 -10.58 -6.19
C THR A 281 -6.71 -9.79 -5.07
N TYR A 282 -7.43 -9.50 -4.00
CA TYR A 282 -6.84 -8.94 -2.78
C TYR A 282 -5.67 -9.80 -2.26
N GLN A 283 -5.84 -11.13 -2.25
CA GLN A 283 -4.81 -12.05 -1.80
C GLN A 283 -3.56 -12.05 -2.71
N SER A 284 -3.73 -11.95 -4.04
CA SER A 284 -2.58 -11.88 -4.94
C SER A 284 -1.74 -10.63 -4.70
N TYR A 285 -2.39 -9.50 -4.40
CA TYR A 285 -1.70 -8.26 -4.04
C TYR A 285 -0.93 -8.39 -2.72
N VAL A 286 -1.56 -8.98 -1.70
CA VAL A 286 -0.87 -9.26 -0.42
C VAL A 286 0.35 -10.14 -0.63
N ASN A 287 0.24 -11.19 -1.44
CA ASN A 287 1.34 -12.09 -1.75
C ASN A 287 2.48 -11.39 -2.50
N LEU A 288 2.15 -10.49 -3.45
CA LEU A 288 3.14 -9.71 -4.17
C LEU A 288 3.98 -8.84 -3.22
N VAL A 289 3.33 -8.10 -2.33
CA VAL A 289 4.02 -7.23 -1.37
C VAL A 289 4.80 -8.05 -0.33
N ASP A 290 4.25 -9.20 0.09
CA ASP A 290 4.94 -10.11 1.03
C ASP A 290 6.27 -10.65 0.45
N GLN A 291 6.38 -10.86 -0.87
CA GLN A 291 7.64 -11.26 -1.50
C GLN A 291 8.75 -10.24 -1.28
N PHE A 292 8.44 -8.94 -1.34
CA PHE A 292 9.41 -7.88 -1.08
C PHE A 292 9.74 -7.74 0.41
N ILE A 293 8.71 -7.57 1.24
CA ILE A 293 8.93 -7.20 2.64
C ILE A 293 9.51 -8.36 3.49
N SER A 294 9.27 -9.60 3.08
CA SER A 294 9.84 -10.78 3.74
C SER A 294 11.37 -10.80 3.67
N GLN A 295 11.95 -10.28 2.61
CA GLN A 295 13.41 -10.16 2.44
C GLN A 295 14.04 -9.17 3.43
N LYS A 296 13.26 -8.26 4.01
CA LYS A 296 13.72 -7.21 4.92
C LYS A 296 13.76 -7.63 6.39
N GLY A 297 13.42 -8.89 6.67
CA GLY A 297 13.46 -9.50 8.00
C GLY A 297 12.25 -9.16 8.90
N ARG A 298 12.08 -9.97 9.97
CA ARG A 298 10.90 -9.97 10.84
C ARG A 298 10.57 -8.59 11.44
N VAL A 299 11.56 -7.89 11.99
CA VAL A 299 11.33 -6.58 12.63
C VAL A 299 10.85 -5.54 11.61
N SER A 300 11.41 -5.55 10.41
CA SER A 300 11.01 -4.66 9.32
C SER A 300 9.59 -4.97 8.86
N ARG A 301 9.25 -6.25 8.74
CA ARG A 301 7.92 -6.71 8.36
C ARG A 301 6.85 -6.29 9.36
N GLU A 302 7.10 -6.43 10.69
CA GLU A 302 6.17 -5.93 11.72
C GLU A 302 6.01 -4.41 11.66
N ARG A 303 7.09 -3.65 11.45
CA ARG A 303 7.01 -2.20 11.30
C ARG A 303 6.17 -1.81 10.10
N TYR A 304 6.44 -2.39 8.96
CA TYR A 304 5.75 -2.11 7.70
C TYR A 304 4.26 -2.42 7.77
N TYR A 305 3.89 -3.59 8.33
CA TYR A 305 2.50 -4.00 8.34
C TYR A 305 1.64 -3.32 9.39
N TRP A 306 2.22 -2.82 10.51
CA TRP A 306 1.35 -2.21 11.51
C TRP A 306 2.00 -1.14 12.39
N ARG A 307 3.25 -1.34 12.91
CA ARG A 307 3.82 -0.39 13.89
C ARG A 307 4.01 1.01 13.34
N ASN A 308 4.39 1.12 12.06
CA ASN A 308 4.55 2.42 11.42
C ASN A 308 3.18 3.09 11.23
N ALA A 309 2.18 2.37 10.73
CA ALA A 309 0.82 2.89 10.57
C ALA A 309 0.23 3.33 11.91
N ALA A 310 0.35 2.49 12.96
CA ALA A 310 -0.12 2.83 14.30
C ALA A 310 0.51 4.13 14.82
N ARG A 311 1.80 4.33 14.65
CA ARG A 311 2.51 5.54 15.05
C ARG A 311 2.15 6.75 14.18
N ILE A 312 2.11 6.59 12.85
CA ILE A 312 1.92 7.71 11.92
C ILE A 312 0.50 8.28 12.02
N TYR A 313 -0.50 7.41 12.07
CA TYR A 313 -1.91 7.78 12.19
C TYR A 313 -2.40 7.85 13.64
N ASN A 314 -1.52 7.67 14.62
CA ASN A 314 -1.88 7.65 16.05
C ASN A 314 -3.02 6.66 16.38
N LEU A 315 -2.99 5.46 15.78
CA LEU A 315 -4.07 4.47 15.91
C LEU A 315 -4.05 3.79 17.31
N PRO A 316 -5.22 3.45 17.88
CA PRO A 316 -5.35 2.83 19.20
C PRO A 316 -4.95 1.35 19.24
N ILE A 317 -3.91 0.95 18.53
CA ILE A 317 -3.46 -0.45 18.40
C ILE A 317 -2.29 -0.70 19.35
N LYS A 318 -2.44 -1.72 20.20
CA LYS A 318 -1.45 -2.12 21.21
C LYS A 318 -0.76 -3.44 20.88
#